data_6c1ae7536d3678a84d6abd5773fccce4
#
_entry.id   6c1ae7536d3678a84d6abd5773fccce4
#
_cell.length_a   1.000
_cell.length_b   1.000
_cell.length_c   1.000
_cell.angle_alpha   90.00
_cell.angle_beta   90.00
_cell.angle_gamma   90.00
#
_symmetry.space_group_name_H-M   'P 1'
#
loop_
_entity.id
_entity.type
_entity.pdbx_description
1 polymer ?
#
loop_
_entity_poly.entity_id
_entity_poly.type
_entity_poly.pdbx_seq_one_letter_code
_entity_poly.pdbx_strand_id
1 'polypeptide(L)'
;MPDMQIAIAGKKSETKNYTAYVEKCGFTPLVTLNTGDIAHCQGLILPGGGDITPAFFGEKNHGSKNIDTELDILQLQSFDYCLRNRIPVLGICKGIQLINVGLGGSIYQHFPSAERHCCLSGDQYHNTTIQKDSFLYPLYGSHMPVNSAHHQALKELGSGLKAIQWCPEDSCIEALGHESLPLIGVQWHPERLDENRAKTSGEALFSYFASLVQAYA
;
A
#
# COMPACT_ATOMS: atom_id res chain seq x y z
N MET A 1 6.55 -20.31 -16.81
CA MET A 1 5.67 -20.31 -15.64
C MET A 1 4.29 -19.94 -16.15
N PRO A 2 3.17 -20.42 -15.57
CA PRO A 2 1.88 -19.89 -15.97
C PRO A 2 1.88 -18.36 -15.79
N ASP A 3 1.18 -17.69 -16.69
CA ASP A 3 1.12 -16.23 -16.76
C ASP A 3 0.35 -15.72 -15.52
N MET A 4 1.08 -15.43 -14.43
CA MET A 4 0.46 -15.01 -13.17
C MET A 4 -0.08 -13.59 -13.31
N GLN A 5 -1.37 -13.45 -13.03
CA GLN A 5 -2.08 -12.18 -13.17
C GLN A 5 -2.25 -11.49 -11.81
N ILE A 6 -1.92 -10.21 -11.74
CA ILE A 6 -2.09 -9.36 -10.56
C ILE A 6 -3.19 -8.33 -10.84
N ALA A 7 -4.24 -8.36 -10.03
CA ALA A 7 -5.28 -7.36 -10.06
C ALA A 7 -4.77 -6.03 -9.49
N ILE A 8 -5.16 -4.92 -10.09
CA ILE A 8 -4.93 -3.56 -9.59
C ILE A 8 -6.31 -2.91 -9.40
N ALA A 9 -6.72 -2.71 -8.14
CA ALA A 9 -8.05 -2.16 -7.82
C ALA A 9 -8.08 -0.65 -7.99
N GLY A 10 -8.31 -0.18 -9.23
CA GLY A 10 -8.33 1.24 -9.53
C GLY A 10 -8.89 1.59 -10.89
N LYS A 11 -8.91 2.87 -11.22
CA LYS A 11 -9.30 3.38 -12.54
C LYS A 11 -8.11 3.31 -13.50
N LYS A 12 -8.32 2.87 -14.73
CA LYS A 12 -7.24 2.75 -15.75
C LYS A 12 -6.46 4.05 -16.00
N SER A 13 -7.13 5.21 -15.86
CA SER A 13 -6.50 6.52 -16.03
C SER A 13 -5.48 6.85 -14.92
N GLU A 14 -5.62 6.25 -13.73
CA GLU A 14 -4.88 6.59 -12.51
C GLU A 14 -3.87 5.51 -12.10
N THR A 15 -3.83 4.37 -12.82
CA THR A 15 -3.05 3.18 -12.41
C THR A 15 -1.89 2.85 -13.35
N LYS A 16 -1.52 3.73 -14.27
CA LYS A 16 -0.46 3.47 -15.27
C LYS A 16 0.89 3.11 -14.64
N ASN A 17 1.28 3.81 -13.56
CA ASN A 17 2.55 3.52 -12.87
C ASN A 17 2.55 2.13 -12.23
N TYR A 18 1.42 1.72 -11.64
CA TYR A 18 1.26 0.40 -11.04
C TYR A 18 1.25 -0.70 -12.10
N THR A 19 0.60 -0.45 -13.25
CA THR A 19 0.62 -1.37 -14.41
C THR A 19 2.06 -1.59 -14.87
N ALA A 20 2.81 -0.51 -15.13
CA ALA A 20 4.21 -0.59 -15.54
C ALA A 20 5.09 -1.28 -14.48
N TYR A 21 4.82 -1.07 -13.19
CA TYR A 21 5.53 -1.70 -12.07
C TYR A 21 5.33 -3.22 -12.08
N VAL A 22 4.08 -3.69 -12.23
CA VAL A 22 3.73 -5.12 -12.33
C VAL A 22 4.39 -5.77 -13.56
N GLU A 23 4.31 -5.12 -14.73
CA GLU A 23 4.92 -5.59 -15.98
C GLU A 23 6.44 -5.69 -15.87
N LYS A 24 7.09 -4.66 -15.31
CA LYS A 24 8.55 -4.64 -15.08
C LYS A 24 9.00 -5.81 -14.20
N CYS A 25 8.16 -6.25 -13.28
CA CYS A 25 8.43 -7.39 -12.40
C CYS A 25 8.04 -8.76 -13.01
N GLY A 26 7.62 -8.79 -14.27
CA GLY A 26 7.36 -10.02 -15.03
C GLY A 26 5.99 -10.66 -14.79
N PHE A 27 5.00 -9.88 -14.33
CA PHE A 27 3.62 -10.32 -14.13
C PHE A 27 2.66 -9.61 -15.09
N THR A 28 1.47 -10.19 -15.31
CA THR A 28 0.43 -9.60 -16.15
C THR A 28 -0.53 -8.77 -15.28
N PRO A 29 -0.60 -7.43 -15.46
CA PRO A 29 -1.53 -6.60 -14.70
C PRO A 29 -2.95 -6.68 -15.25
N LEU A 30 -3.94 -6.70 -14.36
CA LEU A 30 -5.37 -6.53 -14.67
C LEU A 30 -5.95 -5.38 -13.85
N VAL A 31 -6.19 -4.23 -14.48
CA VAL A 31 -6.87 -3.12 -13.81
C VAL A 31 -8.37 -3.38 -13.78
N THR A 32 -8.91 -3.65 -12.60
CA THR A 32 -10.31 -3.99 -12.38
C THR A 32 -10.77 -3.61 -10.98
N LEU A 33 -12.07 -3.42 -10.84
CA LEU A 33 -12.78 -3.26 -9.56
C LEU A 33 -13.87 -4.34 -9.40
N ASN A 34 -13.91 -5.30 -10.33
CA ASN A 34 -14.87 -6.40 -10.33
C ASN A 34 -14.26 -7.61 -9.58
N THR A 35 -14.89 -8.03 -8.50
CA THR A 35 -14.46 -9.19 -7.71
C THR A 35 -14.47 -10.50 -8.51
N GLY A 36 -15.34 -10.60 -9.54
CA GLY A 36 -15.35 -11.74 -10.46
C GLY A 36 -14.05 -11.86 -11.27
N ASP A 37 -13.47 -10.72 -11.69
CA ASP A 37 -12.17 -10.71 -12.37
C ASP A 37 -11.04 -11.03 -11.38
N ILE A 38 -11.11 -10.46 -10.16
CA ILE A 38 -10.11 -10.68 -9.09
C ILE A 38 -10.03 -12.16 -8.71
N ALA A 39 -11.13 -12.89 -8.80
CA ALA A 39 -11.19 -14.34 -8.54
C ALA A 39 -10.25 -15.17 -9.43
N HIS A 40 -9.84 -14.64 -10.56
CA HIS A 40 -8.90 -15.28 -11.50
C HIS A 40 -7.47 -14.77 -11.35
N CYS A 41 -7.23 -13.80 -10.46
CA CYS A 41 -5.90 -13.25 -10.18
C CYS A 41 -5.25 -13.94 -8.97
N GLN A 42 -3.93 -13.98 -8.96
CA GLN A 42 -3.15 -14.59 -7.89
C GLN A 42 -2.73 -13.59 -6.81
N GLY A 43 -2.93 -12.29 -7.03
CA GLY A 43 -2.63 -11.22 -6.08
C GLY A 43 -3.40 -9.94 -6.38
N LEU A 44 -3.50 -9.06 -5.38
CA LEU A 44 -4.15 -7.76 -5.49
C LEU A 44 -3.18 -6.64 -5.11
N ILE A 45 -3.11 -5.59 -5.92
CA ILE A 45 -2.56 -4.29 -5.53
C ILE A 45 -3.71 -3.33 -5.25
N LEU A 46 -3.70 -2.74 -4.05
CA LEU A 46 -4.49 -1.55 -3.71
C LEU A 46 -3.60 -0.33 -3.96
N PRO A 47 -3.86 0.47 -5.00
CA PRO A 47 -2.99 1.57 -5.38
C PRO A 47 -3.19 2.81 -4.51
N GLY A 48 -2.28 3.78 -4.65
CA GLY A 48 -2.46 5.14 -4.14
C GLY A 48 -3.61 5.88 -4.82
N GLY A 49 -3.99 7.01 -4.25
CA GLY A 49 -5.09 7.82 -4.76
C GLY A 49 -5.45 8.99 -3.84
N GLY A 50 -6.63 9.53 -3.98
CA GLY A 50 -7.20 10.52 -3.06
C GLY A 50 -7.47 9.94 -1.66
N ASP A 51 -7.99 10.76 -0.78
CA ASP A 51 -8.22 10.40 0.63
C ASP A 51 -9.39 9.43 0.80
N ILE A 52 -9.31 8.60 1.83
CA ILE A 52 -10.38 7.66 2.17
C ILE A 52 -11.56 8.42 2.78
N THR A 53 -12.76 8.00 2.45
CA THR A 53 -14.02 8.47 3.02
C THR A 53 -14.04 8.27 4.54
N PRO A 54 -14.09 9.33 5.36
CA PRO A 54 -13.93 9.22 6.82
C PRO A 54 -14.97 8.34 7.53
N ALA A 55 -16.16 8.21 6.95
CA ALA A 55 -17.20 7.33 7.50
C ALA A 55 -16.78 5.86 7.62
N PHE A 56 -15.81 5.39 6.79
CA PHE A 56 -15.32 4.01 6.84
C PHE A 56 -14.46 3.69 8.08
N PHE A 57 -13.93 4.71 8.73
CA PHE A 57 -13.23 4.58 10.02
C PHE A 57 -13.93 5.33 11.16
N GLY A 58 -15.26 5.54 11.02
CA GLY A 58 -16.12 6.06 12.09
C GLY A 58 -16.03 7.56 12.37
N GLU A 59 -15.43 8.35 11.49
CA GLU A 59 -15.22 9.79 11.69
C GLU A 59 -16.06 10.65 10.72
N LYS A 60 -16.31 11.90 11.10
CA LYS A 60 -16.78 12.95 10.20
C LYS A 60 -15.58 13.54 9.46
N ASN A 61 -15.81 14.09 8.26
CA ASN A 61 -14.73 14.76 7.54
C ASN A 61 -14.33 16.07 8.25
N HIS A 62 -13.05 16.18 8.58
CA HIS A 62 -12.42 17.37 9.16
C HIS A 62 -11.04 17.67 8.55
N GLY A 63 -10.65 16.96 7.49
CA GLY A 63 -9.34 17.15 6.86
C GLY A 63 -9.12 16.38 5.55
N SER A 64 -9.96 15.38 5.27
CA SER A 64 -9.86 14.58 4.04
C SER A 64 -10.28 15.37 2.79
N LYS A 65 -9.55 15.16 1.70
CA LYS A 65 -9.68 15.88 0.40
C LYS A 65 -9.72 14.89 -0.75
N ASN A 66 -10.29 15.32 -1.90
CA ASN A 66 -10.34 14.49 -3.12
C ASN A 66 -10.93 13.09 -2.88
N ILE A 67 -11.98 13.03 -2.06
CA ILE A 67 -12.66 11.79 -1.70
C ILE A 67 -13.45 11.25 -2.88
N ASP A 68 -13.30 9.97 -3.18
CA ASP A 68 -14.10 9.20 -4.12
C ASP A 68 -14.72 8.00 -3.37
N THR A 69 -15.88 8.23 -2.77
CA THR A 69 -16.56 7.23 -1.92
C THR A 69 -16.95 5.97 -2.70
N GLU A 70 -17.31 6.09 -3.97
CA GLU A 70 -17.66 4.94 -4.80
C GLU A 70 -16.43 4.07 -5.06
N LEU A 71 -15.30 4.68 -5.38
CA LEU A 71 -14.03 3.97 -5.54
C LEU A 71 -13.59 3.31 -4.23
N ASP A 72 -13.72 4.01 -3.09
CA ASP A 72 -13.38 3.45 -1.77
C ASP A 72 -14.20 2.19 -1.47
N ILE A 73 -15.52 2.22 -1.73
CA ILE A 73 -16.39 1.04 -1.56
C ILE A 73 -15.90 -0.13 -2.41
N LEU A 74 -15.61 0.09 -3.69
CA LEU A 74 -15.17 -0.97 -4.60
C LEU A 74 -13.79 -1.51 -4.23
N GLN A 75 -12.88 -0.65 -3.77
CA GLN A 75 -11.57 -1.06 -3.27
C GLN A 75 -11.67 -1.89 -1.98
N LEU A 76 -12.51 -1.48 -1.03
CA LEU A 76 -12.77 -2.24 0.20
C LEU A 76 -13.46 -3.58 -0.08
N GLN A 77 -14.39 -3.64 -1.04
CA GLN A 77 -15.01 -4.91 -1.50
C GLN A 77 -13.96 -5.85 -2.13
N SER A 78 -13.05 -5.29 -2.95
CA SER A 78 -11.94 -6.04 -3.54
C SER A 78 -11.00 -6.59 -2.46
N PHE A 79 -10.70 -5.78 -1.45
CA PHE A 79 -9.90 -6.18 -0.30
C PHE A 79 -10.58 -7.28 0.53
N ASP A 80 -11.86 -7.11 0.89
CA ASP A 80 -12.63 -8.10 1.64
C ASP A 80 -12.71 -9.44 0.91
N TYR A 81 -12.90 -9.40 -0.42
CA TYR A 81 -12.84 -10.62 -1.24
C TYR A 81 -11.49 -11.34 -1.12
N CYS A 82 -10.38 -10.60 -1.27
CA CYS A 82 -9.04 -11.18 -1.14
C CYS A 82 -8.76 -11.69 0.28
N LEU A 83 -9.20 -10.96 1.30
CA LEU A 83 -9.09 -11.36 2.70
C LEU A 83 -9.74 -12.72 2.96
N ARG A 84 -10.98 -12.90 2.53
CA ARG A 84 -11.75 -14.16 2.70
C ARG A 84 -11.16 -15.34 1.94
N ASN A 85 -10.56 -15.08 0.79
CA ASN A 85 -9.97 -16.09 -0.07
C ASN A 85 -8.45 -16.26 0.12
N ARG A 86 -7.85 -15.53 1.09
CA ARG A 86 -6.41 -15.55 1.39
C ARG A 86 -5.54 -15.21 0.18
N ILE A 87 -6.05 -14.40 -0.75
CA ILE A 87 -5.29 -13.88 -1.89
C ILE A 87 -4.31 -12.81 -1.37
N PRO A 88 -3.02 -12.87 -1.70
CA PRO A 88 -2.04 -11.87 -1.28
C PRO A 88 -2.41 -10.45 -1.71
N VAL A 89 -2.24 -9.49 -0.80
CA VAL A 89 -2.54 -8.07 -1.04
C VAL A 89 -1.33 -7.20 -0.73
N LEU A 90 -0.97 -6.34 -1.68
CA LEU A 90 -0.01 -5.24 -1.50
C LEU A 90 -0.76 -3.90 -1.53
N GLY A 91 -0.75 -3.17 -0.42
CA GLY A 91 -1.27 -1.80 -0.33
C GLY A 91 -0.16 -0.77 -0.53
N ILE A 92 -0.37 0.22 -1.40
CA ILE A 92 0.58 1.30 -1.67
C ILE A 92 -0.08 2.64 -1.39
N CYS A 93 0.50 3.48 -0.54
CA CYS A 93 0.03 4.80 -0.12
C CYS A 93 -1.42 4.75 0.41
N LYS A 94 -2.44 5.18 -0.33
CA LYS A 94 -3.84 4.97 0.06
C LYS A 94 -4.15 3.48 0.31
N GLY A 95 -3.52 2.57 -0.42
CA GLY A 95 -3.72 1.12 -0.29
C GLY A 95 -3.35 0.55 1.08
N ILE A 96 -2.28 1.02 1.73
CA ILE A 96 -1.94 0.62 3.11
C ILE A 96 -3.03 1.09 4.09
N GLN A 97 -3.58 2.28 3.85
CA GLN A 97 -4.65 2.86 4.67
C GLN A 97 -5.95 2.07 4.49
N LEU A 98 -6.28 1.63 3.26
CA LEU A 98 -7.43 0.75 2.98
C LEU A 98 -7.32 -0.60 3.69
N ILE A 99 -6.12 -1.22 3.69
CA ILE A 99 -5.86 -2.45 4.46
C ILE A 99 -6.14 -2.20 5.95
N ASN A 100 -5.63 -1.10 6.49
CA ASN A 100 -5.81 -0.74 7.90
C ASN A 100 -7.28 -0.54 8.26
N VAL A 101 -7.98 0.28 7.49
CA VAL A 101 -9.42 0.58 7.70
C VAL A 101 -10.28 -0.67 7.51
N GLY A 102 -9.99 -1.49 6.49
CA GLY A 102 -10.69 -2.74 6.21
C GLY A 102 -10.57 -3.79 7.33
N LEU A 103 -9.55 -3.67 8.19
CA LEU A 103 -9.34 -4.50 9.38
C LEU A 103 -9.74 -3.79 10.69
N GLY A 104 -10.47 -2.67 10.59
CA GLY A 104 -11.03 -1.94 11.73
C GLY A 104 -10.09 -0.90 12.37
N GLY A 105 -8.99 -0.56 11.71
CA GLY A 105 -8.10 0.51 12.13
C GLY A 105 -8.62 1.90 11.75
N SER A 106 -7.90 2.93 12.17
CA SER A 106 -8.20 4.34 11.86
C SER A 106 -6.99 5.06 11.25
N ILE A 107 -7.22 6.24 10.67
CA ILE A 107 -6.19 7.07 10.06
C ILE A 107 -6.30 8.52 10.54
N TYR A 108 -5.18 9.24 10.50
CA TYR A 108 -5.20 10.70 10.58
C TYR A 108 -5.69 11.27 9.26
N GLN A 109 -6.77 12.03 9.25
CA GLN A 109 -7.26 12.72 8.07
C GLN A 109 -6.29 13.81 7.59
N HIS A 110 -5.51 14.37 8.52
CA HIS A 110 -4.35 15.21 8.28
C HIS A 110 -3.33 14.93 9.37
N PHE A 111 -2.22 14.32 9.00
CA PHE A 111 -1.18 13.94 9.96
C PHE A 111 -0.50 15.19 10.54
N PRO A 112 -0.17 15.26 11.83
CA PRO A 112 0.39 16.46 12.46
C PRO A 112 1.66 17.01 11.79
N SER A 113 2.50 16.13 11.21
CA SER A 113 3.73 16.50 10.48
C SER A 113 3.57 16.34 8.96
N ALA A 114 2.36 16.49 8.43
CA ALA A 114 2.05 16.25 7.02
C ALA A 114 2.92 17.07 6.04
N GLU A 115 3.41 18.23 6.44
CA GLU A 115 4.30 19.06 5.62
C GLU A 115 5.63 18.37 5.26
N ARG A 116 6.04 17.35 6.04
CA ARG A 116 7.23 16.53 5.75
C ARG A 116 6.95 15.42 4.74
N HIS A 117 5.70 15.08 4.53
CA HIS A 117 5.24 13.95 3.75
C HIS A 117 4.48 14.34 2.48
N CYS A 118 3.94 15.57 2.43
CA CYS A 118 3.17 16.05 1.29
C CYS A 118 4.01 16.21 0.02
N CYS A 119 3.41 15.92 -1.12
CA CYS A 119 3.94 16.31 -2.41
C CYS A 119 3.85 17.83 -2.57
N LEU A 120 4.99 18.52 -2.73
CA LEU A 120 5.07 19.96 -2.99
C LEU A 120 5.35 20.24 -4.47
N SER A 121 6.60 20.05 -4.89
CA SER A 121 7.04 20.14 -6.30
C SER A 121 7.51 18.79 -6.85
N GLY A 122 7.00 17.70 -6.29
CA GLY A 122 7.40 16.31 -6.50
C GLY A 122 7.43 15.56 -5.18
N ASP A 123 7.73 14.27 -5.23
CA ASP A 123 7.85 13.44 -4.03
C ASP A 123 8.95 13.99 -3.11
N GLN A 124 8.64 14.15 -1.83
CA GLN A 124 9.65 14.39 -0.81
C GLN A 124 10.39 13.08 -0.49
N TYR A 125 11.49 13.18 0.23
CA TYR A 125 12.25 12.01 0.71
C TYR A 125 12.62 12.20 2.17
N HIS A 126 12.44 11.15 2.97
CA HIS A 126 12.88 11.11 4.35
C HIS A 126 13.46 9.73 4.69
N ASN A 127 14.27 9.66 5.73
CA ASN A 127 14.79 8.38 6.22
C ASN A 127 13.74 7.61 6.99
N THR A 128 13.84 6.29 6.95
CA THR A 128 12.99 5.41 7.75
C THR A 128 13.83 4.39 8.53
N THR A 129 13.26 3.90 9.62
CA THR A 129 13.80 2.79 10.42
C THR A 129 12.95 1.56 10.22
N ILE A 130 13.59 0.41 9.99
CA ILE A 130 12.95 -0.88 9.71
C ILE A 130 13.18 -1.84 10.87
N GLN A 131 12.11 -2.51 11.31
CA GLN A 131 12.16 -3.50 12.37
C GLN A 131 12.97 -4.73 11.92
N LYS A 132 13.90 -5.18 12.77
CA LYS A 132 14.83 -6.27 12.46
C LYS A 132 14.15 -7.60 12.10
N ASP A 133 13.05 -7.92 12.77
CA ASP A 133 12.32 -9.18 12.59
C ASP A 133 11.20 -9.06 11.52
N SER A 134 11.24 -8.03 10.69
CA SER A 134 10.27 -7.80 9.61
C SER A 134 10.75 -8.38 8.28
N PHE A 135 9.82 -8.60 7.37
CA PHE A 135 10.13 -9.01 6.00
C PHE A 135 10.88 -7.94 5.19
N LEU A 136 10.81 -6.67 5.59
CA LEU A 136 11.53 -5.57 4.93
C LEU A 136 13.03 -5.57 5.29
N TYR A 137 13.40 -6.06 6.48
CA TYR A 137 14.78 -5.99 6.95
C TYR A 137 15.77 -6.74 6.04
N PRO A 138 15.52 -7.98 5.58
CA PRO A 138 16.41 -8.67 4.63
C PRO A 138 16.44 -8.00 3.24
N LEU A 139 15.45 -7.20 2.88
CA LEU A 139 15.39 -6.50 1.59
C LEU A 139 16.18 -5.18 1.62
N TYR A 140 16.11 -4.44 2.73
CA TYR A 140 16.54 -3.05 2.79
C TYR A 140 17.46 -2.72 3.97
N GLY A 141 17.71 -3.65 4.88
CA GLY A 141 18.48 -3.41 6.10
C GLY A 141 17.67 -2.63 7.16
N SER A 142 18.38 -1.98 8.08
CA SER A 142 17.78 -1.28 9.23
C SER A 142 17.23 0.10 8.90
N HIS A 143 17.69 0.72 7.80
CA HIS A 143 17.32 2.08 7.40
C HIS A 143 17.28 2.19 5.89
N MET A 144 16.28 2.93 5.37
CA MET A 144 16.23 3.32 3.97
C MET A 144 15.52 4.66 3.79
N PRO A 145 15.98 5.51 2.87
CA PRO A 145 15.21 6.66 2.42
C PRO A 145 14.02 6.20 1.58
N VAL A 146 12.85 6.80 1.80
CA VAL A 146 11.65 6.55 1.02
C VAL A 146 11.12 7.84 0.41
N ASN A 147 10.42 7.73 -0.72
CA ASN A 147 9.65 8.83 -1.29
C ASN A 147 8.32 8.99 -0.56
N SER A 148 7.80 10.21 -0.50
CA SER A 148 6.60 10.53 0.25
C SER A 148 5.75 11.56 -0.47
N ALA A 149 4.44 11.30 -0.56
CA ALA A 149 3.47 12.15 -1.25
C ALA A 149 2.07 12.04 -0.61
N HIS A 150 2.00 12.07 0.72
CA HIS A 150 0.75 11.90 1.47
C HIS A 150 0.61 12.90 2.60
N HIS A 151 -0.61 13.23 3.01
CA HIS A 151 -0.90 14.01 4.20
C HIS A 151 -1.74 13.24 5.22
N GLN A 152 -2.25 12.07 4.83
CA GLN A 152 -2.91 11.11 5.73
C GLN A 152 -1.90 10.05 6.17
N ALA A 153 -2.07 9.48 7.36
CA ALA A 153 -1.23 8.44 7.92
C ALA A 153 -2.05 7.48 8.80
N LEU A 154 -1.52 6.29 9.03
CA LEU A 154 -2.14 5.33 9.96
C LEU A 154 -2.15 5.89 11.38
N LYS A 155 -3.26 5.66 12.13
CA LYS A 155 -3.44 6.10 13.52
C LYS A 155 -3.51 4.90 14.46
N GLU A 156 -4.61 4.17 14.43
CA GLU A 156 -4.77 2.91 15.16
C GLU A 156 -4.72 1.77 14.17
N LEU A 157 -3.93 0.73 14.48
CA LEU A 157 -3.81 -0.41 13.59
C LEU A 157 -5.01 -1.34 13.70
N GLY A 158 -5.46 -1.83 12.56
CA GLY A 158 -6.48 -2.85 12.46
C GLY A 158 -6.02 -4.21 12.99
N SER A 159 -6.98 -5.11 13.15
CA SER A 159 -6.75 -6.43 13.74
C SER A 159 -5.65 -7.22 13.03
N GLY A 160 -4.68 -7.73 13.78
CA GLY A 160 -3.58 -8.57 13.29
C GLY A 160 -2.49 -7.82 12.51
N LEU A 161 -2.60 -6.50 12.34
CA LEU A 161 -1.56 -5.68 11.69
C LEU A 161 -0.43 -5.32 12.65
N LYS A 162 0.79 -5.31 12.13
CA LYS A 162 1.99 -4.83 12.82
C LYS A 162 2.69 -3.78 11.97
N ALA A 163 2.99 -2.63 12.57
CA ALA A 163 3.90 -1.66 11.96
C ALA A 163 5.32 -2.23 11.99
N ILE A 164 6.05 -2.08 10.88
CA ILE A 164 7.38 -2.64 10.69
C ILE A 164 8.40 -1.63 10.15
N GLN A 165 7.96 -0.43 9.79
CA GLN A 165 8.80 0.66 9.32
C GLN A 165 8.20 1.99 9.76
N TRP A 166 9.05 2.95 10.18
CA TRP A 166 8.65 4.26 10.67
C TRP A 166 9.58 5.37 10.20
N CYS A 167 9.05 6.57 10.04
CA CYS A 167 9.83 7.81 10.03
C CYS A 167 10.32 8.09 11.46
N PRO A 168 11.64 8.17 11.73
CA PRO A 168 12.15 8.37 13.10
C PRO A 168 11.86 9.77 13.66
N GLU A 169 11.60 10.76 12.80
CA GLU A 169 11.40 12.15 13.20
C GLU A 169 10.00 12.42 13.79
N ASP A 170 8.99 11.64 13.40
CA ASP A 170 7.60 11.89 13.81
C ASP A 170 6.78 10.62 14.06
N SER A 171 7.43 9.47 13.95
CA SER A 171 6.81 8.14 14.14
C SER A 171 5.68 7.82 13.14
N CYS A 172 5.63 8.48 12.00
CA CYS A 172 4.74 8.09 10.91
C CYS A 172 5.00 6.63 10.52
N ILE A 173 3.95 5.82 10.47
CA ILE A 173 4.06 4.41 10.07
C ILE A 173 4.21 4.36 8.55
N GLU A 174 5.32 3.81 8.09
CA GLU A 174 5.69 3.75 6.68
C GLU A 174 5.50 2.36 6.04
N ALA A 175 5.39 1.31 6.86
CA ALA A 175 4.99 -0.01 6.39
C ALA A 175 4.37 -0.86 7.48
N LEU A 176 3.52 -1.79 7.04
CA LEU A 176 2.92 -2.81 7.89
C LEU A 176 2.92 -4.19 7.22
N GLY A 177 2.77 -5.21 8.04
CA GLY A 177 2.45 -6.58 7.64
C GLY A 177 1.40 -7.17 8.57
N HIS A 178 0.73 -8.25 8.13
CA HIS A 178 -0.20 -8.97 8.98
C HIS A 178 0.48 -10.22 9.58
N GLU A 179 0.14 -10.57 10.82
CA GLU A 179 0.75 -11.67 11.57
C GLU A 179 0.61 -13.05 10.92
N SER A 180 -0.48 -13.30 10.19
CA SER A 180 -0.85 -14.63 9.68
C SER A 180 -1.48 -14.65 8.29
N LEU A 181 -1.77 -13.49 7.71
CA LEU A 181 -2.35 -13.36 6.39
C LEU A 181 -1.33 -12.73 5.42
N PRO A 182 -1.41 -13.02 4.11
CA PRO A 182 -0.50 -12.48 3.11
C PRO A 182 -0.83 -11.02 2.76
N LEU A 183 -0.90 -10.16 3.79
CA LEU A 183 -1.21 -8.74 3.67
C LEU A 183 0.02 -7.93 4.03
N ILE A 184 0.47 -7.10 3.10
CA ILE A 184 1.57 -6.17 3.29
C ILE A 184 1.19 -4.79 2.75
N GLY A 185 1.75 -3.74 3.32
CA GLY A 185 1.49 -2.40 2.85
C GLY A 185 2.65 -1.46 3.13
N VAL A 186 2.82 -0.47 2.24
CA VAL A 186 3.79 0.62 2.36
C VAL A 186 3.10 1.96 2.13
N GLN A 187 3.48 2.98 2.92
CA GLN A 187 2.94 4.33 2.77
C GLN A 187 3.64 5.11 1.64
N TRP A 188 4.89 4.73 1.35
CA TRP A 188 5.69 5.23 0.24
C TRP A 188 5.34 4.56 -1.09
N HIS A 189 5.95 5.01 -2.20
CA HIS A 189 5.63 4.60 -3.57
C HIS A 189 6.78 3.79 -4.21
N PRO A 190 6.78 2.45 -4.09
CA PRO A 190 7.81 1.59 -4.70
C PRO A 190 7.81 1.67 -6.23
N GLU A 191 6.66 1.91 -6.85
CA GLU A 191 6.48 1.96 -8.30
C GLU A 191 7.14 3.16 -8.98
N ARG A 192 7.56 4.16 -8.18
CA ARG A 192 8.25 5.36 -8.66
C ARG A 192 9.39 5.81 -7.75
N LEU A 193 9.98 4.87 -7.00
CA LEU A 193 11.12 5.15 -6.14
C LEU A 193 12.34 5.55 -6.99
N ASP A 194 12.92 6.72 -6.74
CA ASP A 194 14.17 7.13 -7.39
C ASP A 194 15.34 6.41 -6.71
N GLU A 195 15.93 5.46 -7.42
CA GLU A 195 17.01 4.61 -6.93
C GLU A 195 18.28 5.40 -6.56
N ASN A 196 18.53 6.55 -7.21
CA ASN A 196 19.67 7.42 -6.86
C ASN A 196 19.48 8.08 -5.50
N ARG A 197 18.24 8.44 -5.14
CA ARG A 197 17.90 9.06 -3.85
C ARG A 197 17.71 8.03 -2.75
N ALA A 198 16.99 6.95 -3.03
CA ALA A 198 16.72 5.87 -2.09
C ALA A 198 17.91 4.91 -1.91
N LYS A 199 18.85 4.86 -2.87
CA LYS A 199 19.98 3.91 -2.95
C LYS A 199 19.53 2.45 -2.92
N THR A 200 18.30 2.19 -3.35
CA THR A 200 17.66 0.88 -3.43
C THR A 200 16.51 0.91 -4.43
N SER A 201 16.00 -0.27 -4.82
CA SER A 201 14.90 -0.40 -5.78
C SER A 201 13.60 -0.81 -5.12
N GLY A 202 12.49 -0.26 -5.60
CA GLY A 202 11.14 -0.71 -5.23
C GLY A 202 10.83 -2.15 -5.69
N GLU A 203 11.58 -2.69 -6.66
CA GLU A 203 11.40 -4.05 -7.17
C GLU A 203 11.66 -5.13 -6.10
N ALA A 204 12.53 -4.85 -5.11
CA ALA A 204 12.78 -5.79 -4.01
C ALA A 204 11.50 -6.08 -3.20
N LEU A 205 10.68 -5.06 -2.94
CA LEU A 205 9.37 -5.23 -2.30
C LEU A 205 8.44 -6.08 -3.16
N PHE A 206 8.39 -5.82 -4.48
CA PHE A 206 7.56 -6.61 -5.38
C PHE A 206 8.02 -8.07 -5.46
N SER A 207 9.33 -8.33 -5.46
CA SER A 207 9.86 -9.68 -5.44
C SER A 207 9.42 -10.45 -4.19
N TYR A 208 9.36 -9.79 -3.05
CA TYR A 208 8.79 -10.39 -1.84
C TYR A 208 7.27 -10.63 -1.99
N PHE A 209 6.51 -9.66 -2.49
CA PHE A 209 5.08 -9.84 -2.78
C PHE A 209 4.84 -10.99 -3.76
N ALA A 210 5.65 -11.11 -4.80
CA ALA A 210 5.60 -12.22 -5.76
C ALA A 210 5.85 -13.58 -5.08
N SER A 211 6.73 -13.65 -4.10
CA SER A 211 6.94 -14.89 -3.33
C SER A 211 5.71 -15.28 -2.49
N LEU A 212 4.98 -14.30 -1.94
CA LEU A 212 3.69 -14.55 -1.30
C LEU A 212 2.66 -15.06 -2.31
N VAL A 213 2.57 -14.41 -3.47
CA VAL A 213 1.67 -14.83 -4.56
C VAL A 213 1.93 -16.30 -4.95
N GLN A 214 3.19 -16.70 -5.10
CA GLN A 214 3.57 -18.08 -5.42
C GLN A 214 3.26 -19.07 -4.29
N ALA A 215 3.37 -18.66 -3.04
CA ALA A 215 3.12 -19.51 -1.87
C ALA A 215 1.63 -19.76 -1.61
N TYR A 216 0.75 -18.89 -2.11
CA TYR A 216 -0.71 -18.94 -1.89
C TYR A 216 -1.51 -19.30 -3.16
N ALA A 217 -0.85 -19.49 -4.31
CA ALA A 217 -1.45 -19.83 -5.61
C ALA A 217 -1.94 -21.28 -5.71
#